data_d77ede4e8ccb87014437a5b01ef74c60
#
_entry.id   d77ede4e8ccb87014437a5b01ef74c60
#
_cell.length_a   1.000
_cell.length_b   1.000
_cell.length_c   1.000
_cell.angle_alpha   90.00
_cell.angle_beta   90.00
_cell.angle_gamma   90.00
#
_symmetry.space_group_name_H-M   'P 1'
#
loop_
_entity.id
_entity.type
_entity.pdbx_description
1 polymer ?
#
loop_
_entity_poly.entity_id
_entity_poly.type
_entity_poly.pdbx_seq_one_letter_code
_entity_poly.pdbx_strand_id
1 'polypeptide(L)'
;MSKRALITGITGQDGSYLADYLLSLGYEVHGLVRRVALEAPDTRFSRIRHLLDRVQLHPASLESYPSIFHVLSQHKFDECYHLAAQSFVAESFADGFSTMNMNINGTHYVLAALRESQPECRFYFAGSSEMFGNVDEVPQKETTPFQPRSPYGISKVAGFHLTRNYREAYNLHCVSGILFNHESPRRGFEFVSRKITSAVARIKLGLSSELLLGNLEAKRDWGHAADYVRAMHSMLQLPKPDDFVVASGEAHSVRELCDIAFAEADLDYREFVKVDQRYYRPSEVDQLVGEASKARRVLGWEPTYSFRDLVKEMVASDLAQTAYANSNTR
;
A
#
# COMPACT_ATOMS: atom_id res chain seq x y z
N MET A 1 -28.06 -4.99 -10.38
CA MET A 1 -27.06 -4.05 -10.94
C MET A 1 -25.71 -4.39 -10.34
N SER A 2 -24.61 -4.24 -11.11
CA SER A 2 -23.25 -4.40 -10.58
C SER A 2 -22.98 -3.29 -9.55
N LYS A 3 -22.25 -3.61 -8.48
CA LYS A 3 -21.78 -2.60 -7.54
C LYS A 3 -20.72 -1.72 -8.20
N ARG A 4 -20.68 -0.44 -7.80
CA ARG A 4 -19.70 0.54 -8.26
C ARG A 4 -18.71 0.86 -7.16
N ALA A 5 -17.42 0.73 -7.47
CA ALA A 5 -16.34 1.04 -6.55
C ALA A 5 -15.48 2.19 -7.05
N LEU A 6 -15.17 3.14 -6.16
CA LEU A 6 -14.20 4.19 -6.39
C LEU A 6 -12.89 3.84 -5.66
N ILE A 7 -11.78 3.87 -6.38
CA ILE A 7 -10.43 3.65 -5.82
C ILE A 7 -9.62 4.93 -5.98
N THR A 8 -9.31 5.59 -4.87
CA THR A 8 -8.26 6.61 -4.91
C THR A 8 -6.90 5.93 -4.88
N GLY A 9 -5.96 6.35 -5.73
CA GLY A 9 -4.67 5.68 -5.84
C GLY A 9 -4.68 4.38 -6.65
N ILE A 10 -5.61 4.23 -7.59
CA ILE A 10 -5.74 3.05 -8.47
C ILE A 10 -4.44 2.68 -9.21
N THR A 11 -3.58 3.65 -9.48
CA THR A 11 -2.28 3.46 -10.17
C THR A 11 -1.17 2.97 -9.24
N GLY A 12 -1.42 2.87 -7.93
CA GLY A 12 -0.50 2.30 -6.94
C GLY A 12 -0.49 0.77 -6.99
N GLN A 13 0.38 0.16 -6.16
CA GLN A 13 0.41 -1.30 -6.00
C GLN A 13 -0.98 -1.81 -5.62
N ASP A 14 -1.47 -1.43 -4.44
CA ASP A 14 -2.70 -1.95 -3.88
C ASP A 14 -3.93 -1.58 -4.73
N GLY A 15 -3.97 -0.35 -5.25
CA GLY A 15 -5.05 0.09 -6.12
C GLY A 15 -5.16 -0.75 -7.39
N SER A 16 -4.03 -1.18 -7.96
CA SER A 16 -4.01 -2.03 -9.15
C SER A 16 -4.46 -3.47 -8.86
N TYR A 17 -4.03 -4.06 -7.73
CA TYR A 17 -4.51 -5.39 -7.30
C TYR A 17 -5.98 -5.36 -6.89
N LEU A 18 -6.41 -4.29 -6.21
CA LEU A 18 -7.81 -4.13 -5.83
C LEU A 18 -8.71 -3.97 -7.06
N ALA A 19 -8.26 -3.23 -8.07
CA ALA A 19 -9.00 -3.11 -9.33
C ALA A 19 -9.15 -4.47 -10.03
N ASP A 20 -8.07 -5.26 -10.14
CA ASP A 20 -8.13 -6.63 -10.66
C ASP A 20 -9.15 -7.48 -9.87
N TYR A 21 -9.07 -7.43 -8.55
CA TYR A 21 -9.93 -8.23 -7.68
C TYR A 21 -11.41 -7.83 -7.79
N LEU A 22 -11.73 -6.53 -7.72
CA LEU A 22 -13.10 -6.05 -7.83
C LEU A 22 -13.71 -6.32 -9.21
N LEU A 23 -12.93 -6.17 -10.28
CA LEU A 23 -13.38 -6.55 -11.64
C LEU A 23 -13.68 -8.05 -11.74
N SER A 24 -12.92 -8.92 -11.05
CA SER A 24 -13.19 -10.36 -11.02
C SER A 24 -14.49 -10.70 -10.29
N LEU A 25 -14.92 -9.84 -9.36
CA LEU A 25 -16.20 -9.95 -8.65
C LEU A 25 -17.38 -9.29 -9.40
N GLY A 26 -17.14 -8.73 -10.58
CA GLY A 26 -18.18 -8.11 -11.40
C GLY A 26 -18.52 -6.66 -11.02
N TYR A 27 -17.64 -5.96 -10.30
CA TYR A 27 -17.82 -4.53 -10.02
C TYR A 27 -17.55 -3.68 -11.26
N GLU A 28 -18.22 -2.55 -11.34
CA GLU A 28 -17.83 -1.41 -12.17
C GLU A 28 -16.78 -0.61 -11.38
N VAL A 29 -15.55 -0.53 -11.89
CA VAL A 29 -14.41 0.06 -11.17
C VAL A 29 -14.05 1.43 -11.73
N HIS A 30 -14.04 2.42 -10.83
CA HIS A 30 -13.63 3.78 -11.11
C HIS A 30 -12.37 4.12 -10.31
N GLY A 31 -11.48 4.93 -10.90
CA GLY A 31 -10.25 5.36 -10.24
C GLY A 31 -10.05 6.86 -10.26
N LEU A 32 -9.66 7.45 -9.12
CA LEU A 32 -9.14 8.82 -9.10
C LEU A 32 -7.66 8.82 -9.46
N VAL A 33 -7.30 9.66 -10.42
CA VAL A 33 -5.92 9.85 -10.88
C VAL A 33 -5.57 11.34 -10.89
N ARG A 34 -4.31 11.68 -10.61
CA ARG A 34 -3.85 13.05 -10.79
C ARG A 34 -3.84 13.40 -12.27
N ARG A 35 -4.19 14.63 -12.63
CA ARG A 35 -4.22 15.08 -14.04
C ARG A 35 -2.89 14.81 -14.76
N VAL A 36 -1.77 15.04 -14.11
CA VAL A 36 -0.43 14.74 -14.67
C VAL A 36 -0.22 13.27 -15.04
N ALA A 37 -1.02 12.34 -14.51
CA ALA A 37 -0.95 10.94 -14.90
C ALA A 37 -1.52 10.69 -16.29
N LEU A 38 -2.49 11.52 -16.74
CA LEU A 38 -3.06 11.47 -18.08
C LEU A 38 -2.09 12.02 -19.13
N GLU A 39 -1.15 12.88 -18.71
CA GLU A 39 -0.14 13.47 -19.62
C GLU A 39 1.05 12.52 -19.87
N ALA A 40 1.25 11.50 -19.02
CA ALA A 40 2.31 10.49 -19.15
C ALA A 40 1.77 9.07 -18.88
N PRO A 41 0.81 8.59 -19.68
CA PRO A 41 0.09 7.34 -19.42
C PRO A 41 0.99 6.11 -19.45
N ASP A 42 1.99 6.07 -20.32
CA ASP A 42 2.89 4.92 -20.48
C ASP A 42 3.67 4.56 -19.23
N THR A 43 4.06 5.56 -18.45
CA THR A 43 4.80 5.37 -17.19
C THR A 43 3.86 5.31 -15.99
N ARG A 44 2.88 6.21 -15.93
CA ARG A 44 2.01 6.38 -14.76
C ARG A 44 0.94 5.31 -14.65
N PHE A 45 0.52 4.70 -15.77
CA PHE A 45 -0.47 3.63 -15.80
C PHE A 45 0.14 2.24 -15.99
N SER A 46 1.45 2.09 -15.87
CA SER A 46 2.14 0.81 -16.06
C SER A 46 1.52 -0.35 -15.27
N ARG A 47 1.10 -0.10 -14.01
CA ARG A 47 0.49 -1.13 -13.14
C ARG A 47 -0.95 -1.49 -13.49
N ILE A 48 -1.67 -0.61 -14.19
CA ILE A 48 -3.07 -0.80 -14.60
C ILE A 48 -3.25 -0.85 -16.12
N ARG A 49 -2.15 -0.92 -16.90
CA ARG A 49 -2.21 -0.91 -18.37
C ARG A 49 -3.17 -1.97 -18.94
N HIS A 50 -3.19 -3.14 -18.35
CA HIS A 50 -4.04 -4.26 -18.72
C HIS A 50 -5.52 -4.08 -18.34
N LEU A 51 -5.86 -3.00 -17.63
CA LEU A 51 -7.21 -2.70 -17.16
C LEU A 51 -7.83 -1.46 -17.80
N LEU A 52 -7.08 -0.70 -18.62
CA LEU A 52 -7.51 0.62 -19.12
C LEU A 52 -8.85 0.58 -19.85
N ASP A 53 -9.15 -0.51 -20.56
CA ASP A 53 -10.42 -0.70 -21.25
C ASP A 53 -11.56 -1.18 -20.34
N ARG A 54 -11.28 -1.45 -19.05
CA ARG A 54 -12.21 -2.04 -18.09
C ARG A 54 -12.49 -1.16 -16.89
N VAL A 55 -11.74 -0.06 -16.73
CA VAL A 55 -11.87 0.88 -15.61
C VAL A 55 -12.17 2.28 -16.11
N GLN A 56 -12.89 3.07 -15.33
CA GLN A 56 -13.14 4.48 -15.65
C GLN A 56 -12.24 5.36 -14.78
N LEU A 57 -11.41 6.20 -15.43
CA LEU A 57 -10.47 7.08 -14.74
C LEU A 57 -10.99 8.51 -14.69
N HIS A 58 -10.96 9.11 -13.50
CA HIS A 58 -11.41 10.48 -13.25
C HIS A 58 -10.24 11.34 -12.75
N PRO A 59 -9.95 12.48 -13.39
CA PRO A 59 -8.92 13.40 -12.92
C PRO A 59 -9.37 14.12 -11.63
N ALA A 60 -8.62 13.94 -10.54
CA ALA A 60 -8.81 14.66 -9.29
C ALA A 60 -7.51 14.71 -8.49
N SER A 61 -7.41 15.65 -7.55
CA SER A 61 -6.28 15.79 -6.62
C SER A 61 -6.76 15.69 -5.18
N LEU A 62 -6.03 14.96 -4.35
CA LEU A 62 -6.28 14.93 -2.89
C LEU A 62 -6.07 16.29 -2.21
N GLU A 63 -5.43 17.23 -2.88
CA GLU A 63 -5.22 18.59 -2.40
C GLU A 63 -6.36 19.55 -2.79
N SER A 64 -7.38 19.05 -3.51
CA SER A 64 -8.48 19.87 -4.04
C SER A 64 -9.83 19.23 -3.73
N TYR A 65 -10.48 19.73 -2.66
CA TYR A 65 -11.86 19.33 -2.33
C TYR A 65 -12.82 19.48 -3.52
N PRO A 66 -12.83 20.61 -4.28
CA PRO A 66 -13.75 20.75 -5.41
C PRO A 66 -13.57 19.67 -6.48
N SER A 67 -12.35 19.21 -6.74
CA SER A 67 -12.11 18.18 -7.76
C SER A 67 -12.65 16.80 -7.33
N ILE A 68 -12.51 16.47 -6.04
CA ILE A 68 -13.05 15.23 -5.45
C ILE A 68 -14.58 15.28 -5.44
N PHE A 69 -15.13 16.40 -4.93
CA PHE A 69 -16.59 16.60 -4.85
C PHE A 69 -17.23 16.54 -6.24
N HIS A 70 -16.60 17.11 -7.26
CA HIS A 70 -17.10 17.06 -8.64
C HIS A 70 -17.29 15.61 -9.10
N VAL A 71 -16.31 14.72 -8.91
CA VAL A 71 -16.43 13.31 -9.31
C VAL A 71 -17.53 12.61 -8.51
N LEU A 72 -17.58 12.81 -7.20
CA LEU A 72 -18.59 12.19 -6.33
C LEU A 72 -20.00 12.71 -6.59
N SER A 73 -20.18 13.95 -7.07
CA SER A 73 -21.48 14.50 -7.44
C SER A 73 -22.00 14.02 -8.80
N GLN A 74 -21.11 13.61 -9.70
CA GLN A 74 -21.48 13.14 -11.03
C GLN A 74 -21.73 11.63 -11.11
N HIS A 75 -21.11 10.86 -10.23
CA HIS A 75 -21.17 9.40 -10.22
C HIS A 75 -21.58 8.90 -8.83
N LYS A 76 -22.45 7.89 -8.77
CA LYS A 76 -22.79 7.21 -7.52
C LYS A 76 -21.94 5.97 -7.33
N PHE A 77 -21.44 5.77 -6.11
CA PHE A 77 -20.62 4.63 -5.72
C PHE A 77 -21.22 3.90 -4.51
N ASP A 78 -21.15 2.58 -4.52
CA ASP A 78 -21.50 1.74 -3.37
C ASP A 78 -20.37 1.68 -2.36
N GLU A 79 -19.12 1.73 -2.88
CA GLU A 79 -17.90 1.55 -2.08
C GLU A 79 -16.79 2.52 -2.54
N CYS A 80 -16.10 3.13 -1.56
CA CYS A 80 -14.95 4.00 -1.80
C CYS A 80 -13.73 3.49 -1.04
N TYR A 81 -12.69 3.10 -1.77
CA TYR A 81 -11.41 2.64 -1.22
C TYR A 81 -10.37 3.76 -1.30
N HIS A 82 -10.05 4.34 -0.14
CA HIS A 82 -9.11 5.45 -0.05
C HIS A 82 -7.69 4.93 0.20
N LEU A 83 -6.95 4.69 -0.89
CA LEU A 83 -5.57 4.16 -0.88
C LEU A 83 -4.53 5.20 -1.24
N ALA A 84 -4.95 6.33 -1.87
CA ALA A 84 -4.04 7.37 -2.29
C ALA A 84 -3.41 8.08 -1.10
N ALA A 85 -2.09 8.12 -1.07
CA ALA A 85 -1.29 8.82 -0.08
C ALA A 85 0.14 9.05 -0.60
N GLN A 86 0.87 10.01 0.00
CA GLN A 86 2.32 9.95 0.00
C GLN A 86 2.69 8.88 1.03
N SER A 87 3.25 7.74 0.59
CA SER A 87 3.44 6.54 1.41
C SER A 87 4.90 6.15 1.65
N PHE A 88 5.86 6.83 1.02
CA PHE A 88 7.28 6.57 1.22
C PHE A 88 7.77 7.28 2.48
N VAL A 89 8.05 6.51 3.54
CA VAL A 89 8.37 7.03 4.88
C VAL A 89 9.58 7.95 4.85
N ALA A 90 10.64 7.61 4.12
CA ALA A 90 11.85 8.45 4.06
C ALA A 90 11.54 9.84 3.47
N GLU A 91 10.74 9.92 2.42
CA GLU A 91 10.32 11.20 1.82
C GLU A 91 9.52 12.06 2.80
N SER A 92 8.74 11.44 3.71
CA SER A 92 7.98 12.20 4.70
C SER A 92 8.86 12.99 5.69
N PHE A 93 10.12 12.60 5.88
CA PHE A 93 11.09 13.40 6.65
C PHE A 93 11.65 14.58 5.84
N ALA A 94 11.79 14.40 4.53
CA ALA A 94 12.27 15.46 3.64
C ALA A 94 11.18 16.50 3.34
N ASP A 95 9.94 16.05 3.12
CA ASP A 95 8.77 16.91 2.87
C ASP A 95 7.56 16.51 3.73
N GLY A 96 7.67 16.84 5.02
CA GLY A 96 6.61 16.59 6.00
C GLY A 96 5.36 17.42 5.74
N PHE A 97 5.48 18.66 5.26
CA PHE A 97 4.33 19.53 5.00
C PHE A 97 3.45 19.00 3.88
N SER A 98 4.03 18.62 2.75
CA SER A 98 3.27 18.03 1.63
C SER A 98 2.67 16.68 2.04
N THR A 99 3.41 15.83 2.76
CA THR A 99 2.91 14.57 3.30
C THR A 99 1.69 14.76 4.20
N MET A 100 1.77 15.69 5.17
CA MET A 100 0.65 15.99 6.08
C MET A 100 -0.55 16.54 5.31
N ASN A 101 -0.33 17.52 4.45
CA ASN A 101 -1.40 18.17 3.67
C ASN A 101 -2.14 17.15 2.80
N MET A 102 -1.39 16.35 2.03
CA MET A 102 -1.98 15.36 1.13
C MET A 102 -2.71 14.25 1.89
N ASN A 103 -2.10 13.69 2.93
CA ASN A 103 -2.64 12.52 3.60
C ASN A 103 -3.79 12.87 4.55
N ILE A 104 -3.69 13.97 5.33
CA ILE A 104 -4.71 14.36 6.30
C ILE A 104 -5.87 15.07 5.61
N ASN A 105 -5.58 16.15 4.89
CA ASN A 105 -6.63 16.92 4.23
C ASN A 105 -7.28 16.11 3.09
N GLY A 106 -6.49 15.33 2.34
CA GLY A 106 -7.04 14.45 1.30
C GLY A 106 -8.03 13.43 1.86
N THR A 107 -7.72 12.79 2.98
CA THR A 107 -8.65 11.89 3.67
C THR A 107 -9.91 12.64 4.13
N HIS A 108 -9.74 13.81 4.74
CA HIS A 108 -10.86 14.66 5.18
C HIS A 108 -11.74 15.10 4.01
N TYR A 109 -11.15 15.50 2.88
CA TYR A 109 -11.91 15.91 1.69
C TYR A 109 -12.75 14.78 1.10
N VAL A 110 -12.21 13.56 1.03
CA VAL A 110 -12.98 12.40 0.55
C VAL A 110 -14.14 12.10 1.50
N LEU A 111 -13.89 12.05 2.80
CA LEU A 111 -14.94 11.81 3.81
C LEU A 111 -16.03 12.90 3.80
N ALA A 112 -15.64 14.18 3.72
CA ALA A 112 -16.58 15.30 3.66
C ALA A 112 -17.44 15.24 2.39
N ALA A 113 -16.80 14.99 1.24
CA ALA A 113 -17.52 14.88 -0.02
C ALA A 113 -18.49 13.69 -0.06
N LEU A 114 -18.11 12.54 0.50
CA LEU A 114 -19.03 11.38 0.66
C LEU A 114 -20.21 11.71 1.57
N ARG A 115 -19.95 12.33 2.73
CA ARG A 115 -21.01 12.73 3.64
C ARG A 115 -22.05 13.65 2.98
N GLU A 116 -21.58 14.59 2.15
CA GLU A 116 -22.46 15.58 1.50
C GLU A 116 -23.22 15.00 0.30
N SER A 117 -22.57 14.13 -0.49
CA SER A 117 -23.14 13.66 -1.77
C SER A 117 -23.64 12.22 -1.75
N GLN A 118 -23.05 11.34 -0.93
CA GLN A 118 -23.32 9.89 -0.94
C GLN A 118 -23.14 9.26 0.45
N PRO A 119 -23.94 9.62 1.47
CA PRO A 119 -23.77 9.12 2.84
C PRO A 119 -23.91 7.59 2.97
N GLU A 120 -24.54 6.92 2.01
CA GLU A 120 -24.70 5.47 1.97
C GLU A 120 -23.46 4.73 1.39
N CYS A 121 -22.52 5.46 0.76
CA CYS A 121 -21.30 4.87 0.23
C CYS A 121 -20.41 4.36 1.36
N ARG A 122 -20.02 3.09 1.31
CA ARG A 122 -19.14 2.49 2.30
C ARG A 122 -17.70 2.94 2.04
N PHE A 123 -17.03 3.40 3.08
CA PHE A 123 -15.69 3.99 2.97
C PHE A 123 -14.64 3.12 3.67
N TYR A 124 -13.56 2.79 2.94
CA TYR A 124 -12.38 2.11 3.45
C TYR A 124 -11.19 3.07 3.51
N PHE A 125 -10.53 3.14 4.67
CA PHE A 125 -9.29 3.87 4.87
C PHE A 125 -8.09 2.91 4.97
N ALA A 126 -7.06 3.13 4.17
CA ALA A 126 -5.80 2.43 4.28
C ALA A 126 -4.93 3.02 5.40
N GLY A 127 -5.04 2.48 6.60
CA GLY A 127 -4.11 2.69 7.70
C GLY A 127 -2.78 1.97 7.45
N SER A 128 -1.85 2.08 8.40
CA SER A 128 -0.50 1.51 8.29
C SER A 128 0.03 1.09 9.66
N SER A 129 0.83 0.03 9.70
CA SER A 129 1.59 -0.38 10.89
C SER A 129 2.54 0.70 11.41
N GLU A 130 2.95 1.66 10.56
CA GLU A 130 3.74 2.84 10.96
C GLU A 130 3.00 3.75 11.96
N MET A 131 1.67 3.59 12.13
CA MET A 131 0.90 4.24 13.18
C MET A 131 1.30 3.77 14.57
N PHE A 132 1.65 2.50 14.73
CA PHE A 132 2.11 1.95 16.01
C PHE A 132 3.47 2.55 16.41
N GLY A 133 4.39 2.71 15.45
CA GLY A 133 5.69 3.29 15.70
C GLY A 133 6.50 2.47 16.72
N ASN A 134 6.97 3.11 17.79
CA ASN A 134 7.78 2.46 18.81
C ASN A 134 6.95 2.17 20.08
N VAL A 135 6.29 1.03 20.08
CA VAL A 135 5.47 0.55 21.22
C VAL A 135 6.08 -0.71 21.82
N ASP A 136 5.86 -0.91 23.13
CA ASP A 136 6.37 -2.06 23.86
C ASP A 136 5.59 -3.34 23.56
N GLU A 137 4.32 -3.22 23.12
CA GLU A 137 3.46 -4.37 22.84
C GLU A 137 3.81 -4.98 21.47
N VAL A 138 4.24 -6.25 21.48
CA VAL A 138 4.55 -7.06 20.28
C VAL A 138 3.93 -8.45 20.49
N PRO A 139 3.13 -8.96 19.55
CA PRO A 139 2.65 -8.32 18.30
C PRO A 139 1.60 -7.23 18.56
N GLN A 140 1.49 -6.28 17.60
CA GLN A 140 0.53 -5.18 17.68
C GLN A 140 -0.87 -5.61 17.18
N LYS A 141 -1.90 -5.15 17.88
CA LYS A 141 -3.32 -5.41 17.61
C LYS A 141 -4.14 -4.11 17.60
N GLU A 142 -5.43 -4.20 17.33
CA GLU A 142 -6.32 -3.04 17.19
C GLU A 142 -6.41 -2.17 18.44
N THR A 143 -6.08 -2.73 19.63
CA THR A 143 -6.11 -2.01 20.91
C THR A 143 -4.74 -1.45 21.32
N THR A 144 -3.68 -1.78 20.59
CA THR A 144 -2.33 -1.24 20.86
C THR A 144 -2.32 0.26 20.60
N PRO A 145 -1.86 1.09 21.53
CA PRO A 145 -1.78 2.54 21.36
C PRO A 145 -0.88 2.93 20.21
N PHE A 146 -1.25 4.00 19.48
CA PHE A 146 -0.41 4.55 18.42
C PHE A 146 0.68 5.47 18.99
N GLN A 147 1.93 5.24 18.58
CA GLN A 147 3.10 6.05 18.92
C GLN A 147 3.96 6.32 17.66
N PRO A 148 3.42 6.98 16.63
CA PRO A 148 4.09 7.14 15.34
C PRO A 148 5.43 7.85 15.47
N ARG A 149 6.41 7.45 14.62
CA ARG A 149 7.79 7.96 14.64
C ARG A 149 8.18 8.69 13.35
N SER A 150 7.21 8.95 12.46
CA SER A 150 7.44 9.65 11.20
C SER A 150 6.25 10.56 10.86
N PRO A 151 6.44 11.63 10.06
CA PRO A 151 5.33 12.45 9.56
C PRO A 151 4.30 11.60 8.80
N TYR A 152 4.73 10.58 8.06
CA TYR A 152 3.82 9.62 7.44
C TYR A 152 2.96 8.89 8.46
N GLY A 153 3.57 8.27 9.49
CA GLY A 153 2.84 7.57 10.55
C GLY A 153 1.84 8.50 11.26
N ILE A 154 2.25 9.73 11.60
CA ILE A 154 1.38 10.75 12.20
C ILE A 154 0.19 11.06 11.29
N SER A 155 0.44 11.25 9.99
CA SER A 155 -0.63 11.53 9.03
C SER A 155 -1.65 10.39 8.91
N LYS A 156 -1.18 9.13 9.02
CA LYS A 156 -2.05 7.95 9.04
C LYS A 156 -2.87 7.83 10.33
N VAL A 157 -2.30 8.19 11.48
CA VAL A 157 -3.06 8.27 12.76
C VAL A 157 -4.16 9.32 12.66
N ALA A 158 -3.87 10.50 12.09
CA ALA A 158 -4.89 11.52 11.87
C ALA A 158 -6.02 11.02 10.95
N GLY A 159 -5.68 10.36 9.82
CA GLY A 159 -6.66 9.78 8.90
C GLY A 159 -7.52 8.68 9.56
N PHE A 160 -6.92 7.84 10.40
CA PHE A 160 -7.63 6.83 11.20
C PHE A 160 -8.67 7.48 12.12
N HIS A 161 -8.28 8.51 12.87
CA HIS A 161 -9.20 9.20 13.78
C HIS A 161 -10.28 10.01 13.03
N LEU A 162 -9.96 10.59 11.87
CA LEU A 162 -10.97 11.20 10.99
C LEU A 162 -12.00 10.15 10.54
N THR A 163 -11.55 9.00 10.07
CA THR A 163 -12.42 7.90 9.63
C THR A 163 -13.35 7.43 10.76
N ARG A 164 -12.78 7.23 11.95
CA ARG A 164 -13.54 6.88 13.15
C ARG A 164 -14.54 7.97 13.55
N ASN A 165 -14.13 9.23 13.51
CA ASN A 165 -15.01 10.36 13.82
C ASN A 165 -16.21 10.43 12.87
N TYR A 166 -16.00 10.23 11.57
CA TYR A 166 -17.09 10.22 10.58
C TYR A 166 -18.04 9.04 10.78
N ARG A 167 -17.52 7.88 11.19
CA ARG A 167 -18.35 6.74 11.59
C ARG A 167 -19.22 7.05 12.81
N GLU A 168 -18.65 7.62 13.87
CA GLU A 168 -19.33 7.84 15.14
C GLU A 168 -20.24 9.07 15.13
N ALA A 169 -19.79 10.18 14.54
CA ALA A 169 -20.53 11.44 14.56
C ALA A 169 -21.59 11.57 13.46
N TYR A 170 -21.37 10.95 12.30
CA TYR A 170 -22.25 11.09 11.14
C TYR A 170 -22.88 9.78 10.68
N ASN A 171 -22.66 8.68 11.41
CA ASN A 171 -23.18 7.35 11.10
C ASN A 171 -22.82 6.83 9.69
N LEU A 172 -21.66 7.25 9.14
CA LEU A 172 -21.19 6.72 7.87
C LEU A 172 -20.60 5.31 8.08
N HIS A 173 -20.78 4.45 7.09
CA HIS A 173 -20.15 3.13 7.11
C HIS A 173 -18.63 3.25 6.73
N CYS A 174 -17.81 3.62 7.72
CA CYS A 174 -16.39 3.85 7.56
C CYS A 174 -15.57 2.79 8.31
N VAL A 175 -14.64 2.14 7.64
CA VAL A 175 -13.74 1.12 8.21
C VAL A 175 -12.28 1.50 7.99
N SER A 176 -11.38 1.03 8.87
CA SER A 176 -9.93 1.22 8.69
C SER A 176 -9.22 -0.13 8.70
N GLY A 177 -8.41 -0.40 7.68
CA GLY A 177 -7.43 -1.48 7.71
C GLY A 177 -6.09 -0.97 8.22
N ILE A 178 -5.59 -1.51 9.33
CA ILE A 178 -4.23 -1.23 9.82
C ILE A 178 -3.30 -2.24 9.19
N LEU A 179 -2.74 -1.87 8.04
CA LEU A 179 -2.01 -2.77 7.18
C LEU A 179 -0.53 -2.84 7.58
N PHE A 180 -0.03 -4.05 7.77
CA PHE A 180 1.39 -4.30 7.85
C PHE A 180 2.02 -4.29 6.47
N ASN A 181 3.34 -4.39 6.38
CA ASN A 181 4.01 -4.29 5.09
C ASN A 181 3.50 -5.38 4.14
N HIS A 182 3.18 -4.99 2.93
CA HIS A 182 2.74 -5.91 1.89
C HIS A 182 3.34 -5.50 0.55
N GLU A 183 3.84 -6.48 -0.12
CA GLU A 183 4.72 -6.33 -1.26
C GLU A 183 4.19 -7.12 -2.46
N SER A 184 4.76 -6.87 -3.61
CA SER A 184 4.45 -7.60 -4.83
C SER A 184 5.39 -7.18 -5.97
N PRO A 185 5.34 -7.83 -7.14
CA PRO A 185 5.97 -7.33 -8.36
C PRO A 185 5.56 -5.92 -8.80
N ARG A 186 4.45 -5.38 -8.25
CA ARG A 186 3.97 -4.02 -8.53
C ARG A 186 4.41 -2.98 -7.48
N ARG A 187 5.27 -3.35 -6.53
CA ARG A 187 5.80 -2.41 -5.53
C ARG A 187 6.64 -1.30 -6.18
N GLY A 188 6.69 -0.11 -5.58
CA GLY A 188 7.57 0.97 -6.02
C GLY A 188 9.05 0.63 -5.79
N PHE A 189 9.93 1.07 -6.69
CA PHE A 189 11.38 0.78 -6.61
C PHE A 189 12.09 1.47 -5.44
N GLU A 190 11.47 2.47 -4.83
CA GLU A 190 11.94 3.18 -3.65
C GLU A 190 11.84 2.34 -2.37
N PHE A 191 11.00 1.31 -2.34
CA PHE A 191 10.82 0.43 -1.19
C PHE A 191 11.86 -0.68 -1.15
N VAL A 192 12.33 -1.01 0.07
CA VAL A 192 13.46 -1.91 0.30
C VAL A 192 13.29 -3.28 -0.38
N SER A 193 12.11 -3.87 -0.34
CA SER A 193 11.82 -5.15 -0.98
C SER A 193 12.07 -5.09 -2.49
N ARG A 194 11.47 -4.11 -3.18
CA ARG A 194 11.63 -3.97 -4.63
C ARG A 194 13.03 -3.48 -5.01
N LYS A 195 13.65 -2.64 -4.16
CA LYS A 195 15.05 -2.23 -4.34
C LYS A 195 15.97 -3.45 -4.36
N ILE A 196 15.75 -4.42 -3.48
CA ILE A 196 16.54 -5.66 -3.41
C ILE A 196 16.27 -6.52 -4.64
N THR A 197 15.01 -6.86 -4.94
CA THR A 197 14.69 -7.81 -6.02
C THR A 197 15.09 -7.27 -7.41
N SER A 198 14.92 -5.97 -7.64
CA SER A 198 15.37 -5.33 -8.88
C SER A 198 16.91 -5.26 -8.98
N ALA A 199 17.61 -5.06 -7.85
CA ALA A 199 19.07 -5.11 -7.84
C ALA A 199 19.60 -6.51 -8.13
N VAL A 200 18.98 -7.56 -7.54
CA VAL A 200 19.30 -8.96 -7.85
C VAL A 200 19.20 -9.22 -9.35
N ALA A 201 18.11 -8.81 -9.98
CA ALA A 201 17.92 -8.98 -11.42
C ALA A 201 19.00 -8.26 -12.24
N ARG A 202 19.34 -7.03 -11.87
CA ARG A 202 20.40 -6.25 -12.55
C ARG A 202 21.80 -6.85 -12.34
N ILE A 203 22.12 -7.35 -11.16
CA ILE A 203 23.39 -8.00 -10.84
C ILE A 203 23.50 -9.31 -11.62
N LYS A 204 22.47 -10.16 -11.62
CA LYS A 204 22.44 -11.42 -12.37
C LYS A 204 22.69 -11.21 -13.88
N LEU A 205 22.18 -10.11 -14.43
CA LEU A 205 22.34 -9.77 -15.86
C LEU A 205 23.59 -8.91 -16.15
N GLY A 206 24.48 -8.71 -15.18
CA GLY A 206 25.72 -7.94 -15.34
C GLY A 206 25.54 -6.44 -15.53
N LEU A 207 24.37 -5.89 -15.14
CA LEU A 207 24.03 -4.48 -15.27
C LEU A 207 24.34 -3.65 -14.01
N SER A 208 24.73 -4.32 -12.91
CA SER A 208 25.15 -3.70 -11.66
C SER A 208 26.12 -4.63 -10.94
N SER A 209 26.97 -4.07 -10.08
CA SER A 209 27.98 -4.83 -9.30
C SER A 209 27.77 -4.72 -7.79
N GLU A 210 26.84 -3.90 -7.31
CA GLU A 210 26.61 -3.72 -5.87
C GLU A 210 25.18 -3.24 -5.58
N LEU A 211 24.75 -3.44 -4.32
CA LEU A 211 23.52 -2.93 -3.74
C LEU A 211 23.81 -2.26 -2.40
N LEU A 212 23.49 -0.97 -2.28
CA LEU A 212 23.65 -0.20 -1.04
C LEU A 212 22.33 -0.21 -0.25
N LEU A 213 22.37 -0.69 1.00
CA LEU A 213 21.24 -0.76 1.92
C LEU A 213 21.59 -0.10 3.26
N GLY A 214 20.57 0.22 4.05
CA GLY A 214 20.71 0.69 5.42
C GLY A 214 20.77 -0.48 6.42
N ASN A 215 19.93 -0.43 7.45
CA ASN A 215 19.88 -1.42 8.53
C ASN A 215 19.35 -2.79 8.03
N LEU A 216 20.22 -3.79 7.99
CA LEU A 216 19.86 -5.15 7.57
C LEU A 216 19.10 -5.94 8.67
N GLU A 217 19.18 -5.49 9.92
CA GLU A 217 18.57 -6.19 11.07
C GLU A 217 17.14 -5.72 11.34
N ALA A 218 16.70 -4.63 10.70
CA ALA A 218 15.32 -4.16 10.84
C ALA A 218 14.34 -5.26 10.41
N LYS A 219 13.36 -5.56 11.28
CA LYS A 219 12.37 -6.62 11.06
C LYS A 219 11.01 -6.05 10.69
N ARG A 220 10.35 -6.65 9.73
CA ARG A 220 9.00 -6.30 9.30
C ARG A 220 8.17 -7.55 9.04
N ASP A 221 6.89 -7.42 9.28
CA ASP A 221 5.88 -8.37 8.83
C ASP A 221 5.54 -8.07 7.37
N TRP A 222 5.91 -8.96 6.46
CA TRP A 222 5.70 -8.81 5.04
C TRP A 222 4.70 -9.83 4.49
N GLY A 223 3.57 -9.35 3.99
CA GLY A 223 2.60 -10.15 3.27
C GLY A 223 2.56 -9.82 1.77
N HIS A 224 1.68 -10.48 1.03
CA HIS A 224 1.46 -10.23 -0.40
C HIS A 224 0.26 -9.29 -0.62
N ALA A 225 0.40 -8.28 -1.50
CA ALA A 225 -0.63 -7.26 -1.76
C ALA A 225 -1.98 -7.87 -2.21
N ALA A 226 -1.96 -8.98 -2.96
CA ALA A 226 -3.19 -9.67 -3.38
C ALA A 226 -4.01 -10.20 -2.20
N ASP A 227 -3.37 -10.62 -1.11
CA ASP A 227 -4.06 -11.03 0.11
C ASP A 227 -4.69 -9.85 0.83
N TYR A 228 -3.97 -8.73 0.88
CA TYR A 228 -4.40 -7.54 1.59
C TYR A 228 -5.61 -6.88 0.95
N VAL A 229 -5.69 -6.84 -0.39
CA VAL A 229 -6.88 -6.28 -1.07
C VAL A 229 -8.13 -7.12 -0.85
N ARG A 230 -8.00 -8.44 -0.62
CA ARG A 230 -9.13 -9.29 -0.20
C ARG A 230 -9.65 -8.89 1.17
N ALA A 231 -8.77 -8.58 2.13
CA ALA A 231 -9.16 -8.06 3.43
C ALA A 231 -9.88 -6.71 3.31
N MET A 232 -9.34 -5.78 2.50
CA MET A 232 -9.96 -4.47 2.26
C MET A 232 -11.42 -4.61 1.80
N HIS A 233 -11.65 -5.47 0.81
CA HIS A 233 -13.01 -5.74 0.32
C HIS A 233 -13.88 -6.36 1.42
N SER A 234 -13.40 -7.41 2.11
CA SER A 234 -14.17 -8.12 3.13
C SER A 234 -14.62 -7.21 4.27
N MET A 235 -13.78 -6.24 4.68
CA MET A 235 -14.13 -5.26 5.71
C MET A 235 -15.35 -4.43 5.32
N LEU A 236 -15.47 -4.01 4.06
CA LEU A 236 -16.61 -3.24 3.58
C LEU A 236 -17.88 -4.07 3.40
N GLN A 237 -17.79 -5.41 3.39
CA GLN A 237 -19.00 -6.26 3.31
C GLN A 237 -19.66 -6.49 4.66
N LEU A 238 -19.01 -6.15 5.77
CA LEU A 238 -19.59 -6.31 7.11
C LEU A 238 -20.83 -5.44 7.31
N PRO A 239 -21.82 -5.93 8.08
CA PRO A 239 -23.04 -5.15 8.40
C PRO A 239 -22.75 -3.96 9.32
N LYS A 240 -21.70 -4.04 10.14
CA LYS A 240 -21.25 -2.97 11.04
C LYS A 240 -19.78 -2.63 10.73
N PRO A 241 -19.46 -1.34 10.59
CA PRO A 241 -18.09 -0.90 10.37
C PRO A 241 -17.22 -1.10 11.60
N ASP A 242 -15.97 -1.53 11.40
CA ASP A 242 -14.97 -1.72 12.44
C ASP A 242 -13.56 -1.56 11.87
N ASP A 243 -12.53 -1.59 12.71
CA ASP A 243 -11.13 -1.45 12.34
C ASP A 243 -10.40 -2.79 12.51
N PHE A 244 -9.47 -3.12 11.61
CA PHE A 244 -8.81 -4.42 11.58
C PHE A 244 -7.31 -4.31 11.33
N VAL A 245 -6.52 -5.03 12.11
CA VAL A 245 -5.12 -5.32 11.78
C VAL A 245 -5.09 -6.41 10.70
N VAL A 246 -4.29 -6.16 9.65
CA VAL A 246 -4.02 -7.12 8.57
C VAL A 246 -2.52 -7.33 8.49
N ALA A 247 -2.09 -8.56 8.77
CA ALA A 247 -0.69 -8.92 8.93
C ALA A 247 -0.49 -10.42 8.69
N SER A 248 0.72 -10.82 8.29
CA SER A 248 1.07 -12.25 8.21
C SER A 248 1.22 -12.87 9.61
N GLY A 249 1.69 -12.08 10.57
CA GLY A 249 2.03 -12.51 11.92
C GLY A 249 3.48 -12.98 12.07
N GLU A 250 4.26 -12.91 10.99
CA GLU A 250 5.66 -13.32 10.95
C GLU A 250 6.57 -12.14 10.63
N ALA A 251 7.66 -12.01 11.39
CA ALA A 251 8.64 -10.94 11.18
C ALA A 251 9.92 -11.49 10.55
N HIS A 252 10.33 -10.88 9.46
CA HIS A 252 11.57 -11.20 8.76
C HIS A 252 12.49 -9.98 8.71
N SER A 253 13.81 -10.21 8.75
CA SER A 253 14.79 -9.15 8.62
C SER A 253 15.05 -8.79 7.14
N VAL A 254 15.58 -7.59 6.92
CA VAL A 254 16.07 -7.20 5.58
C VAL A 254 17.17 -8.15 5.12
N ARG A 255 17.99 -8.68 6.05
CA ARG A 255 19.01 -9.70 5.79
C ARG A 255 18.40 -10.98 5.23
N GLU A 256 17.36 -11.52 5.88
CA GLU A 256 16.65 -12.72 5.39
C GLU A 256 16.04 -12.51 4.00
N LEU A 257 15.52 -11.30 3.73
CA LEU A 257 15.03 -10.95 2.41
C LEU A 257 16.16 -10.96 1.37
N CYS A 258 17.34 -10.41 1.71
CA CYS A 258 18.52 -10.50 0.84
C CYS A 258 18.93 -11.95 0.60
N ASP A 259 19.03 -12.77 1.66
CA ASP A 259 19.41 -14.18 1.55
C ASP A 259 18.51 -14.92 0.55
N ILE A 260 17.20 -14.81 0.71
CA ILE A 260 16.24 -15.48 -0.18
C ILE A 260 16.32 -14.92 -1.59
N ALA A 261 16.32 -13.59 -1.75
CA ALA A 261 16.27 -12.97 -3.07
C ALA A 261 17.51 -13.25 -3.91
N PHE A 262 18.70 -13.21 -3.31
CA PHE A 262 19.94 -13.52 -4.02
C PHE A 262 20.08 -15.02 -4.32
N ALA A 263 19.68 -15.90 -3.38
CA ALA A 263 19.69 -17.35 -3.60
C ALA A 263 18.78 -17.78 -4.76
N GLU A 264 17.62 -17.12 -4.97
CA GLU A 264 16.72 -17.40 -6.11
C GLU A 264 17.36 -17.06 -7.47
N ALA A 265 18.44 -16.29 -7.48
CA ALA A 265 19.22 -15.98 -8.68
C ALA A 265 20.59 -16.69 -8.71
N ASP A 266 20.84 -17.69 -7.84
CA ASP A 266 22.14 -18.35 -7.66
C ASP A 266 23.28 -17.37 -7.36
N LEU A 267 23.04 -16.40 -6.47
CA LEU A 267 24.00 -15.39 -6.02
C LEU A 267 24.13 -15.42 -4.49
N ASP A 268 25.27 -14.99 -3.96
CA ASP A 268 25.48 -14.76 -2.53
C ASP A 268 25.39 -13.25 -2.23
N TYR A 269 24.39 -12.82 -1.45
CA TYR A 269 24.19 -11.40 -1.16
C TYR A 269 25.43 -10.74 -0.51
N ARG A 270 26.25 -11.50 0.24
CA ARG A 270 27.45 -10.99 0.93
C ARG A 270 28.51 -10.44 -0.01
N GLU A 271 28.51 -10.88 -1.27
CA GLU A 271 29.41 -10.38 -2.29
C GLU A 271 28.98 -9.02 -2.85
N PHE A 272 27.69 -8.69 -2.81
CA PHE A 272 27.12 -7.55 -3.51
C PHE A 272 26.51 -6.49 -2.59
N VAL A 273 26.01 -6.88 -1.41
CA VAL A 273 25.33 -5.96 -0.49
C VAL A 273 26.32 -5.25 0.40
N LYS A 274 26.28 -3.92 0.39
CA LYS A 274 27.06 -3.05 1.28
C LYS A 274 26.13 -2.20 2.13
N VAL A 275 26.43 -2.11 3.43
CA VAL A 275 25.71 -1.25 4.36
C VAL A 275 26.22 0.18 4.23
N ASP A 276 25.30 1.14 4.08
CA ASP A 276 25.61 2.57 3.97
C ASP A 276 24.70 3.35 4.93
N GLN A 277 25.31 4.13 5.82
CA GLN A 277 24.62 4.90 6.85
C GLN A 277 23.65 5.96 6.29
N ARG A 278 23.86 6.42 5.06
CA ARG A 278 22.95 7.35 4.38
C ARG A 278 21.54 6.81 4.18
N TYR A 279 21.36 5.49 4.23
CA TYR A 279 20.08 4.81 4.10
C TYR A 279 19.44 4.43 5.44
N TYR A 280 20.04 4.84 6.58
CA TYR A 280 19.39 4.71 7.88
C TYR A 280 18.32 5.78 8.04
N ARG A 281 17.19 5.42 8.66
CA ARG A 281 16.12 6.38 8.94
C ARG A 281 16.50 7.25 10.14
N PRO A 282 16.08 8.53 10.16
CA PRO A 282 16.33 9.40 11.33
C PRO A 282 15.72 8.87 12.62
N SER A 283 14.63 8.09 12.52
CA SER A 283 13.98 7.41 13.65
C SER A 283 13.62 6.00 13.20
N GLU A 284 14.39 5.03 13.61
CA GLU A 284 14.14 3.62 13.31
C GLU A 284 13.01 3.08 14.19
N VAL A 285 12.29 2.11 13.64
CA VAL A 285 11.37 1.24 14.34
C VAL A 285 11.91 -0.18 14.17
N ASP A 286 12.34 -0.79 15.29
CA ASP A 286 13.09 -2.04 15.24
C ASP A 286 12.23 -3.22 14.77
N GLN A 287 10.98 -3.31 15.26
CA GLN A 287 10.10 -4.42 14.95
C GLN A 287 8.64 -4.00 14.84
N LEU A 288 8.00 -4.37 13.74
CA LEU A 288 6.56 -4.30 13.54
C LEU A 288 6.06 -5.68 13.13
N VAL A 289 5.20 -6.27 13.97
CA VAL A 289 4.57 -7.59 13.76
C VAL A 289 3.10 -7.49 14.14
N GLY A 290 2.20 -7.86 13.26
CA GLY A 290 0.77 -7.73 13.49
C GLY A 290 0.12 -8.97 14.07
N GLU A 291 -0.87 -8.76 14.92
CA GLU A 291 -1.76 -9.79 15.44
C GLU A 291 -3.11 -9.69 14.71
N ALA A 292 -3.32 -10.55 13.70
CA ALA A 292 -4.48 -10.50 12.79
C ALA A 292 -5.61 -11.47 13.18
N SER A 293 -5.71 -11.92 14.43
CA SER A 293 -6.74 -12.89 14.86
C SER A 293 -8.16 -12.36 14.69
N LYS A 294 -8.36 -11.04 14.86
CA LYS A 294 -9.66 -10.41 14.60
C LYS A 294 -10.04 -10.53 13.13
N ALA A 295 -9.12 -10.23 12.21
CA ALA A 295 -9.37 -10.39 10.77
C ALA A 295 -9.66 -11.85 10.39
N ARG A 296 -8.89 -12.81 10.94
CA ARG A 296 -9.15 -14.24 10.75
C ARG A 296 -10.54 -14.64 11.22
N ARG A 297 -10.91 -14.28 12.44
CA ARG A 297 -12.20 -14.66 13.06
C ARG A 297 -13.40 -13.99 12.41
N VAL A 298 -13.32 -12.70 12.12
CA VAL A 298 -14.47 -11.88 11.69
C VAL A 298 -14.61 -11.83 10.18
N LEU A 299 -13.49 -11.74 9.44
CA LEU A 299 -13.49 -11.65 7.98
C LEU A 299 -13.28 -13.01 7.30
N GLY A 300 -12.87 -14.04 8.04
CA GLY A 300 -12.40 -15.31 7.47
C GLY A 300 -11.14 -15.12 6.61
N TRP A 301 -10.36 -14.06 6.88
CA TRP A 301 -9.19 -13.71 6.09
C TRP A 301 -7.92 -14.41 6.61
N GLU A 302 -7.17 -14.99 5.69
CA GLU A 302 -5.84 -15.53 5.96
C GLU A 302 -4.89 -15.19 4.79
N PRO A 303 -3.59 -15.00 5.07
CA PRO A 303 -2.59 -14.88 4.03
C PRO A 303 -2.47 -16.21 3.27
N THR A 304 -2.34 -16.14 1.95
CA THR A 304 -2.17 -17.31 1.08
C THR A 304 -0.74 -17.45 0.55
N TYR A 305 0.06 -16.40 0.66
CA TYR A 305 1.46 -16.38 0.25
C TYR A 305 2.37 -16.49 1.48
N SER A 306 3.36 -17.37 1.44
CA SER A 306 4.47 -17.33 2.38
C SER A 306 5.44 -16.19 2.03
N PHE A 307 6.26 -15.76 3.00
CA PHE A 307 7.31 -14.76 2.75
C PHE A 307 8.27 -15.21 1.64
N ARG A 308 8.65 -16.49 1.62
CA ARG A 308 9.53 -17.05 0.59
C ARG A 308 8.89 -16.99 -0.80
N ASP A 309 7.61 -17.36 -0.94
CA ASP A 309 6.90 -17.33 -2.23
C ASP A 309 6.78 -15.91 -2.76
N LEU A 310 6.47 -14.94 -1.88
CA LEU A 310 6.46 -13.52 -2.22
C LEU A 310 7.81 -13.06 -2.80
N VAL A 311 8.92 -13.36 -2.12
CA VAL A 311 10.25 -12.94 -2.57
C VAL A 311 10.62 -13.58 -3.89
N LYS A 312 10.33 -14.89 -4.06
CA LYS A 312 10.53 -15.63 -5.33
C LYS A 312 9.78 -14.99 -6.48
N GLU A 313 8.49 -14.71 -6.31
CA GLU A 313 7.66 -14.07 -7.33
C GLU A 313 8.23 -12.73 -7.75
N MET A 314 8.64 -11.91 -6.77
CA MET A 314 9.22 -10.59 -7.03
C MET A 314 10.54 -10.68 -7.82
N VAL A 315 11.44 -11.61 -7.45
CA VAL A 315 12.71 -11.83 -8.15
C VAL A 315 12.47 -12.33 -9.57
N ALA A 316 11.61 -13.32 -9.76
CA ALA A 316 11.29 -13.86 -11.07
C ALA A 316 10.70 -12.78 -12.01
N SER A 317 9.80 -11.96 -11.48
CA SER A 317 9.22 -10.84 -12.23
C SER A 317 10.26 -9.79 -12.62
N ASP A 318 11.17 -9.41 -11.69
CA ASP A 318 12.20 -8.41 -11.97
C ASP A 318 13.24 -8.93 -12.96
N LEU A 319 13.61 -10.21 -12.90
CA LEU A 319 14.49 -10.85 -13.88
C LEU A 319 13.87 -10.79 -15.29
N ALA A 320 12.61 -11.17 -15.43
CA ALA A 320 11.90 -11.16 -16.70
C ALA A 320 11.80 -9.75 -17.27
N GLN A 321 11.40 -8.76 -16.45
CA GLN A 321 11.27 -7.37 -16.87
C GLN A 321 12.62 -6.75 -17.28
N THR A 322 13.67 -7.01 -16.50
CA THR A 322 15.01 -6.47 -16.78
C THR A 322 15.62 -7.10 -18.03
N ALA A 323 15.45 -8.41 -18.23
CA ALA A 323 15.92 -9.10 -19.45
C ALA A 323 15.21 -8.57 -20.69
N TYR A 324 13.88 -8.40 -20.65
CA TYR A 324 13.10 -7.82 -21.73
C TYR A 324 13.54 -6.40 -22.09
N ALA A 325 13.73 -5.54 -21.10
CA ALA A 325 14.18 -4.17 -21.30
C ALA A 325 15.58 -4.13 -21.94
N ASN A 326 16.51 -5.00 -21.49
CA ASN A 326 17.87 -5.08 -22.02
C ASN A 326 17.93 -5.59 -23.46
N SER A 327 17.03 -6.49 -23.86
CA SER A 327 16.95 -7.00 -25.24
C SER A 327 16.43 -5.95 -26.24
N ASN A 328 15.57 -5.02 -25.80
CA ASN A 328 15.01 -3.97 -26.64
C ASN A 328 15.88 -2.71 -26.74
N THR A 329 16.99 -2.64 -26.00
CA THR A 329 17.92 -1.49 -26.01
C THR A 329 19.19 -1.78 -26.83
N ARG A 330 19.36 -3.01 -27.30
CA ARG A 330 20.40 -3.46 -28.23
C ARG A 330 19.87 -3.49 -29.66
#